data_0fa637f17fc792ad7e612aa2203b6148
#
_entry.id   0fa637f17fc792ad7e612aa2203b6148
#
_cell.length_a   1.000
_cell.length_b   1.000
_cell.length_c   1.000
_cell.angle_alpha   90.00
_cell.angle_beta   90.00
_cell.angle_gamma   90.00
#
_symmetry.space_group_name_H-M   'P 1'
#
loop_
_entity.id
_entity.type
_entity.pdbx_description
1 polymer ?
#
loop_
_entity_poly.entity_id
_entity_poly.type
_entity_poly.pdbx_seq_one_letter_code
_entity_poly.pdbx_strand_id
1 'polypeptide(L)'
;MAAGILLVACATAARPARPTAGSFDPNAVADVDVLALPVVPAFDDAVRANVRDAFARGRAAGLDPNVFSRLGDCMTENEHFLIPFGDGAFDLGAHADLAPTIARFSQQPARTGQSWSKNSFGTPSLAAAGGFNVAAPLDATWADPNWCTAGESPFACELRVARPSIVVLMFGTNDVAATTPADFDFYLRSLVHDALDAGVVPLLSTFPMRPEDPEKTLLLNRIVVAVARDYRIPVMNLFRALESLPGRGVDPNDTIHLSVPPDGRTDVLDDAHLRFGFPVRNLVTLQALQATVAVLP
;
A
#
# COMPACT_ATOMS: atom_id res chain seq x y z
N MET A 1 17.22 48.12 19.42
CA MET A 1 17.38 46.68 19.56
C MET A 1 16.61 46.00 18.41
N ALA A 2 17.32 45.53 17.38
CA ALA A 2 16.72 44.87 16.23
C ALA A 2 16.70 43.36 16.51
N ALA A 3 15.52 42.76 16.59
CA ALA A 3 15.33 41.29 16.73
C ALA A 3 15.53 40.68 15.34
N GLY A 4 16.64 39.97 15.18
CA GLY A 4 16.89 39.16 13.99
C GLY A 4 16.02 37.85 14.05
N ILE A 5 15.12 37.72 13.10
CA ILE A 5 14.37 36.46 12.88
C ILE A 5 15.32 35.50 12.17
N LEU A 6 15.79 34.47 12.88
CA LEU A 6 16.49 33.34 12.29
C LEU A 6 15.46 32.50 11.51
N LEU A 7 15.45 32.64 10.19
CA LEU A 7 14.78 31.67 9.31
C LEU A 7 15.62 30.37 9.30
N VAL A 8 15.21 29.38 10.06
CA VAL A 8 15.72 28.01 9.91
C VAL A 8 15.15 27.44 8.62
N ALA A 9 15.92 27.50 7.55
CA ALA A 9 15.59 26.78 6.32
C ALA A 9 15.72 25.26 6.62
N CYS A 10 14.59 24.57 6.82
CA CYS A 10 14.57 23.14 6.75
C CYS A 10 14.96 22.72 5.32
N ALA A 11 16.19 22.27 5.13
CA ALA A 11 16.62 21.65 3.89
C ALA A 11 15.81 20.36 3.71
N THR A 12 14.77 20.41 2.90
CA THR A 12 14.09 19.19 2.43
C THR A 12 15.10 18.42 1.59
N ALA A 13 15.50 17.25 2.07
CA ALA A 13 16.40 16.40 1.28
C ALA A 13 15.71 16.05 -0.04
N ALA A 14 16.43 16.26 -1.15
CA ALA A 14 15.90 16.01 -2.49
C ALA A 14 15.35 14.58 -2.60
N ARG A 15 14.19 14.46 -3.24
CA ARG A 15 13.61 13.16 -3.58
C ARG A 15 14.53 12.42 -4.55
N PRO A 16 14.59 11.06 -4.48
CA PRO A 16 15.24 10.29 -5.52
C PRO A 16 14.69 10.66 -6.90
N ALA A 17 15.56 10.72 -7.88
CA ALA A 17 15.15 10.89 -9.28
C ALA A 17 14.30 9.70 -9.74
N ARG A 18 13.53 9.87 -10.81
CA ARG A 18 12.82 8.76 -11.44
C ARG A 18 13.83 7.64 -11.77
N PRO A 19 13.52 6.36 -11.47
CA PRO A 19 14.44 5.27 -11.70
C PRO A 19 14.74 5.10 -13.19
N THR A 20 15.96 4.62 -13.49
CA THR A 20 16.36 4.19 -14.83
C THR A 20 16.42 2.67 -14.87
N ALA A 21 15.95 2.06 -15.96
CA ALA A 21 15.99 0.61 -16.12
C ALA A 21 17.44 0.08 -16.02
N GLY A 22 17.61 -1.07 -15.38
CA GLY A 22 18.92 -1.75 -15.26
C GLY A 22 19.81 -1.24 -14.13
N SER A 23 19.32 -0.39 -13.21
CA SER A 23 20.12 0.15 -12.09
C SER A 23 20.08 -0.69 -10.81
N PHE A 24 19.49 -1.89 -10.81
CA PHE A 24 19.39 -2.73 -9.63
C PHE A 24 20.73 -3.36 -9.24
N ASP A 25 21.14 -3.12 -8.00
CA ASP A 25 22.27 -3.80 -7.37
C ASP A 25 21.75 -4.74 -6.26
N PRO A 26 21.86 -6.08 -6.44
CA PRO A 26 21.40 -7.04 -5.43
C PRO A 26 22.17 -6.92 -4.10
N ASN A 27 23.38 -6.36 -4.10
CA ASN A 27 24.12 -6.14 -2.86
C ASN A 27 23.51 -5.01 -2.02
N ALA A 28 22.80 -4.07 -2.63
CA ALA A 28 22.13 -2.97 -1.91
C ALA A 28 20.99 -3.44 -1.01
N VAL A 29 20.51 -4.67 -1.16
CA VAL A 29 19.43 -5.26 -0.37
C VAL A 29 19.88 -6.49 0.43
N ALA A 30 21.16 -6.88 0.34
CA ALA A 30 21.67 -8.10 0.98
C ALA A 30 21.63 -8.05 2.50
N ASP A 31 21.78 -6.86 3.09
CA ASP A 31 21.78 -6.59 4.53
C ASP A 31 20.37 -6.32 5.11
N VAL A 32 19.33 -6.29 4.25
CA VAL A 32 17.96 -6.04 4.72
C VAL A 32 17.41 -7.29 5.39
N ASP A 33 17.21 -7.20 6.71
CA ASP A 33 16.48 -8.21 7.48
C ASP A 33 14.99 -7.84 7.56
N VAL A 34 14.19 -8.46 6.69
CA VAL A 34 12.73 -8.21 6.63
C VAL A 34 12.05 -8.58 7.94
N LEU A 35 12.51 -9.64 8.63
CA LEU A 35 11.90 -10.08 9.88
C LEU A 35 12.23 -9.19 11.08
N ALA A 36 13.32 -8.40 11.02
CA ALA A 36 13.65 -7.45 12.07
C ALA A 36 12.79 -6.17 12.05
N LEU A 37 12.19 -5.84 10.91
CA LEU A 37 11.37 -4.63 10.77
C LEU A 37 10.04 -4.75 11.53
N PRO A 38 9.54 -3.65 12.12
CA PRO A 38 8.23 -3.64 12.78
C PRO A 38 7.10 -3.95 11.79
N VAL A 39 6.01 -4.54 12.28
CA VAL A 39 4.82 -4.84 11.48
C VAL A 39 4.10 -3.55 11.06
N VAL A 40 3.89 -2.65 12.02
CA VAL A 40 3.33 -1.32 11.75
C VAL A 40 4.45 -0.37 11.37
N PRO A 41 4.28 0.52 10.38
CA PRO A 41 5.32 1.44 9.94
C PRO A 41 5.93 2.25 11.08
N ALA A 42 7.25 2.34 11.10
CA ALA A 42 7.99 3.29 11.92
C ALA A 42 8.12 4.62 11.16
N PHE A 43 7.85 5.71 11.85
CA PHE A 43 7.96 7.06 11.29
C PHE A 43 9.10 7.80 12.00
N ASP A 44 10.30 7.73 11.45
CA ASP A 44 11.37 8.65 11.81
C ASP A 44 11.10 10.07 11.26
N ASP A 45 11.96 11.02 11.60
CA ASP A 45 11.76 12.43 11.19
C ASP A 45 11.81 12.60 9.67
N ALA A 46 12.60 11.80 8.96
CA ALA A 46 12.71 11.88 7.50
C ALA A 46 11.46 11.34 6.80
N VAL A 47 10.92 10.22 7.27
CA VAL A 47 9.65 9.66 6.79
C VAL A 47 8.50 10.61 7.11
N ARG A 48 8.43 11.17 8.35
CA ARG A 48 7.40 12.15 8.73
C ARG A 48 7.43 13.38 7.84
N ALA A 49 8.62 13.93 7.60
CA ALA A 49 8.79 15.13 6.76
C ALA A 49 8.32 14.87 5.32
N ASN A 50 8.71 13.74 4.73
CA ASN A 50 8.34 13.39 3.36
C ASN A 50 6.84 13.10 3.21
N VAL A 51 6.24 12.37 4.16
CA VAL A 51 4.79 12.10 4.18
C VAL A 51 3.98 13.39 4.27
N ARG A 52 4.38 14.33 5.15
CA ARG A 52 3.72 15.64 5.30
C ARG A 52 3.87 16.51 4.04
N ASP A 53 5.06 16.52 3.43
CA ASP A 53 5.30 17.24 2.19
C ASP A 53 4.44 16.71 1.03
N ALA A 54 4.42 15.38 0.83
CA ALA A 54 3.58 14.76 -0.20
C ALA A 54 2.10 15.09 0.03
N PHE A 55 1.61 14.92 1.25
CA PHE A 55 0.22 15.22 1.60
C PHE A 55 -0.12 16.71 1.37
N ALA A 56 0.75 17.64 1.80
CA ALA A 56 0.54 19.08 1.60
C ALA A 56 0.44 19.44 0.11
N ARG A 57 1.32 18.87 -0.74
CA ARG A 57 1.25 19.06 -2.19
C ARG A 57 -0.02 18.47 -2.78
N GLY A 58 -0.42 17.28 -2.35
CA GLY A 58 -1.67 16.65 -2.76
C GLY A 58 -2.88 17.50 -2.38
N ARG A 59 -2.91 18.05 -1.17
CA ARG A 59 -3.96 18.99 -0.74
C ARG A 59 -4.02 20.24 -1.61
N ALA A 60 -2.86 20.83 -1.94
CA ALA A 60 -2.78 21.97 -2.84
C ALA A 60 -3.25 21.63 -4.28
N ALA A 61 -3.02 20.40 -4.73
CA ALA A 61 -3.53 19.87 -6.00
C ALA A 61 -5.02 19.44 -5.92
N GLY A 62 -5.65 19.54 -4.74
CA GLY A 62 -7.06 19.23 -4.50
C GLY A 62 -7.34 17.75 -4.31
N LEU A 63 -6.36 16.93 -3.91
CA LEU A 63 -6.61 15.54 -3.52
C LEU A 63 -7.45 15.50 -2.23
N ASP A 64 -8.26 14.46 -2.09
CA ASP A 64 -9.16 14.30 -0.97
C ASP A 64 -8.45 13.66 0.24
N PRO A 65 -8.36 14.35 1.40
CA PRO A 65 -7.69 13.82 2.58
C PRO A 65 -8.39 12.61 3.21
N ASN A 66 -9.66 12.37 2.85
CA ASN A 66 -10.49 11.31 3.40
C ASN A 66 -10.68 10.15 2.41
N VAL A 67 -9.88 10.12 1.34
CA VAL A 67 -9.86 9.04 0.37
C VAL A 67 -8.49 8.37 0.36
N PHE A 68 -8.48 7.06 0.47
CA PHE A 68 -7.35 6.23 0.07
C PHE A 68 -7.73 5.34 -1.10
N SER A 69 -6.74 4.93 -1.89
CA SER A 69 -6.89 3.95 -2.94
C SER A 69 -6.00 2.73 -2.70
N ARG A 70 -6.24 1.67 -3.45
CA ARG A 70 -5.49 0.40 -3.38
C ARG A 70 -4.80 0.16 -4.71
N LEU A 71 -3.56 -0.31 -4.67
CA LEU A 71 -2.74 -0.61 -5.83
C LEU A 71 -2.11 -1.99 -5.64
N GLY A 72 -2.36 -2.93 -6.55
CA GLY A 72 -1.85 -4.29 -6.38
C GLY A 72 -2.43 -5.32 -7.34
N ASP A 73 -2.21 -6.58 -6.98
CA ASP A 73 -2.63 -7.77 -7.69
C ASP A 73 -3.98 -8.34 -7.19
N CYS A 74 -4.26 -9.62 -7.51
CA CYS A 74 -5.45 -10.34 -7.06
C CYS A 74 -5.66 -10.34 -5.55
N MET A 75 -4.59 -10.30 -4.76
CA MET A 75 -4.67 -10.19 -3.31
C MET A 75 -5.28 -8.83 -2.88
N THR A 76 -5.05 -7.79 -3.66
CA THR A 76 -5.52 -6.41 -3.38
C THR A 76 -6.91 -6.14 -3.97
N GLU A 77 -7.24 -6.78 -5.10
CA GLU A 77 -8.58 -6.76 -5.68
C GLU A 77 -9.59 -7.57 -4.84
N ASN A 78 -9.11 -8.61 -4.15
CA ASN A 78 -9.91 -9.60 -3.44
C ASN A 78 -10.97 -8.98 -2.51
N GLU A 79 -12.19 -9.52 -2.54
CA GLU A 79 -13.33 -9.07 -1.73
C GLU A 79 -13.09 -9.15 -0.22
N HIS A 80 -12.18 -10.02 0.22
CA HIS A 80 -11.77 -10.16 1.61
C HIS A 80 -10.79 -9.09 2.10
N PHE A 81 -10.19 -8.30 1.18
CA PHE A 81 -9.24 -7.25 1.54
C PHE A 81 -9.93 -5.89 1.70
N LEU A 82 -10.08 -5.45 2.95
CA LEU A 82 -10.65 -4.17 3.38
C LEU A 82 -12.13 -3.93 3.02
N ILE A 83 -12.66 -4.54 1.95
CA ILE A 83 -14.01 -4.30 1.45
C ILE A 83 -15.08 -4.47 2.55
N PRO A 84 -15.03 -5.51 3.42
CA PRO A 84 -16.05 -5.70 4.46
C PRO A 84 -16.13 -4.57 5.49
N PHE A 85 -15.04 -3.79 5.69
CA PHE A 85 -15.06 -2.63 6.58
C PHE A 85 -15.86 -1.44 6.04
N GLY A 86 -16.14 -1.43 4.74
CA GLY A 86 -16.89 -0.36 4.09
C GLY A 86 -18.38 -0.34 4.40
N ASP A 87 -18.94 -1.46 4.79
CA ASP A 87 -20.38 -1.64 5.01
C ASP A 87 -20.81 -1.43 6.49
N GLY A 88 -19.82 -1.24 7.40
CA GLY A 88 -20.08 -0.86 8.80
C GLY A 88 -20.46 -1.98 9.76
N ALA A 89 -20.43 -3.26 9.30
CA ALA A 89 -20.82 -4.42 10.09
C ALA A 89 -19.62 -5.19 10.72
N PHE A 90 -18.49 -4.54 10.86
CA PHE A 90 -17.24 -5.11 11.36
C PHE A 90 -17.22 -5.26 12.89
N ASP A 91 -16.37 -6.15 13.40
CA ASP A 91 -16.05 -6.29 14.81
C ASP A 91 -14.53 -6.12 15.02
N LEU A 92 -14.14 -5.07 15.72
CA LEU A 92 -12.73 -4.73 15.95
C LEU A 92 -12.11 -5.47 17.15
N GLY A 93 -12.87 -6.18 17.97
CA GLY A 93 -12.38 -6.85 19.16
C GLY A 93 -11.55 -5.93 20.06
N ALA A 94 -10.31 -6.30 20.32
CA ALA A 94 -9.37 -5.52 21.11
C ALA A 94 -8.83 -4.25 20.39
N HIS A 95 -9.16 -4.03 19.12
CA HIS A 95 -8.62 -2.97 18.26
C HIS A 95 -9.61 -1.82 18.03
N ALA A 96 -10.45 -1.50 19.02
CA ALA A 96 -11.47 -0.46 18.94
C ALA A 96 -10.90 0.94 18.62
N ASP A 97 -9.62 1.17 18.89
CA ASP A 97 -8.87 2.38 18.53
C ASP A 97 -8.75 2.62 17.00
N LEU A 98 -9.00 1.60 16.18
CA LEU A 98 -9.04 1.73 14.72
C LEU A 98 -10.33 2.35 14.18
N ALA A 99 -11.41 2.41 14.99
CA ALA A 99 -12.71 2.92 14.54
C ALA A 99 -12.66 4.35 13.96
N PRO A 100 -11.90 5.32 14.52
CA PRO A 100 -11.78 6.66 13.92
C PRO A 100 -11.13 6.64 12.53
N THR A 101 -10.17 5.75 12.28
CA THR A 101 -9.52 5.61 10.96
C THR A 101 -10.50 5.03 9.94
N ILE A 102 -11.27 4.01 10.32
CA ILE A 102 -12.32 3.46 9.47
C ILE A 102 -13.36 4.53 9.17
N ALA A 103 -13.85 5.24 10.18
CA ALA A 103 -14.83 6.30 10.03
C ALA A 103 -14.34 7.39 9.06
N ARG A 104 -13.07 7.83 9.16
CA ARG A 104 -12.49 8.83 8.26
C ARG A 104 -12.65 8.46 6.79
N PHE A 105 -12.34 7.22 6.43
CA PHE A 105 -12.33 6.76 5.04
C PHE A 105 -13.65 6.15 4.57
N SER A 106 -14.65 6.06 5.46
CA SER A 106 -16.01 5.58 5.15
C SER A 106 -17.02 6.70 4.93
N GLN A 107 -16.69 7.97 5.27
CA GLN A 107 -17.64 9.07 5.32
C GLN A 107 -18.20 9.50 3.96
N GLN A 108 -17.49 9.21 2.87
CA GLN A 108 -17.86 9.72 1.56
C GLN A 108 -17.48 8.73 0.44
N PRO A 109 -18.11 8.85 -0.75
CA PRO A 109 -17.72 8.08 -1.92
C PRO A 109 -16.27 8.37 -2.30
N ALA A 110 -15.51 7.30 -2.61
CA ALA A 110 -14.13 7.43 -3.06
C ALA A 110 -14.02 8.07 -4.46
N ARG A 111 -15.10 8.08 -5.22
CA ARG A 111 -15.19 8.73 -6.54
C ARG A 111 -16.42 9.62 -6.58
N THR A 112 -16.22 10.92 -6.78
CA THR A 112 -17.31 11.89 -6.86
C THR A 112 -18.06 11.76 -8.18
N GLY A 113 -19.38 12.02 -8.13
CA GLY A 113 -20.23 12.05 -9.33
C GLY A 113 -20.71 10.68 -9.83
N GLN A 114 -20.51 9.61 -9.05
CA GLN A 114 -20.90 8.27 -9.45
C GLN A 114 -21.79 7.62 -8.39
N SER A 115 -23.01 7.32 -8.77
CA SER A 115 -24.05 6.78 -7.85
C SER A 115 -23.71 5.41 -7.25
N TRP A 116 -22.81 4.65 -7.86
CA TRP A 116 -22.37 3.33 -7.39
C TRP A 116 -21.02 3.36 -6.62
N SER A 117 -20.33 4.50 -6.58
CA SER A 117 -19.11 4.62 -5.81
C SER A 117 -19.41 4.48 -4.34
N LYS A 118 -18.82 3.46 -3.73
CA LYS A 118 -18.76 3.29 -2.29
C LYS A 118 -17.62 4.16 -1.71
N ASN A 119 -17.41 4.06 -0.41
CA ASN A 119 -16.25 4.67 0.25
C ASN A 119 -14.93 4.02 -0.17
N SER A 120 -13.81 4.46 0.39
CA SER A 120 -12.46 3.95 0.05
C SER A 120 -12.29 2.45 0.26
N PHE A 121 -13.01 1.86 1.20
CA PHE A 121 -12.97 0.42 1.45
C PHE A 121 -13.69 -0.38 0.36
N GLY A 122 -14.89 0.02 0.01
CA GLY A 122 -15.77 -0.74 -0.87
C GLY A 122 -15.66 -0.40 -2.35
N THR A 123 -14.99 0.70 -2.74
CA THR A 123 -14.83 1.05 -4.17
C THR A 123 -13.70 0.22 -4.81
N PRO A 124 -13.96 -0.53 -5.89
CA PRO A 124 -12.92 -1.22 -6.62
C PRO A 124 -11.88 -0.24 -7.18
N SER A 125 -10.59 -0.55 -7.06
CA SER A 125 -9.54 0.25 -7.66
C SER A 125 -9.35 -0.10 -9.14
N LEU A 126 -9.10 0.90 -9.98
CA LEU A 126 -8.72 0.70 -11.38
C LEU A 126 -7.27 0.22 -11.53
N ALA A 127 -6.49 0.31 -10.46
CA ALA A 127 -5.08 -0.06 -10.41
C ALA A 127 -4.82 -1.33 -9.59
N ALA A 128 -5.87 -2.12 -9.31
CA ALA A 128 -5.76 -3.42 -8.67
C ALA A 128 -6.60 -4.44 -9.44
N ALA A 129 -5.96 -5.50 -9.96
CA ALA A 129 -6.65 -6.53 -10.72
C ALA A 129 -5.95 -7.89 -10.62
N GLY A 130 -6.73 -8.95 -10.78
CA GLY A 130 -6.23 -10.32 -10.88
C GLY A 130 -5.20 -10.46 -12.01
N GLY A 131 -4.09 -11.13 -11.72
CA GLY A 131 -3.00 -11.32 -12.68
C GLY A 131 -2.04 -10.15 -12.83
N PHE A 132 -2.29 -8.98 -12.24
CA PHE A 132 -1.34 -7.88 -12.26
C PHE A 132 -0.02 -8.27 -11.59
N ASN A 133 1.08 -7.89 -12.22
CA ASN A 133 2.40 -7.76 -11.62
C ASN A 133 2.71 -6.27 -11.41
N VAL A 134 3.87 -5.95 -10.86
CA VAL A 134 4.26 -4.57 -10.54
C VAL A 134 4.33 -3.63 -11.76
N ALA A 135 4.48 -4.16 -12.98
CA ALA A 135 4.54 -3.37 -14.22
C ALA A 135 3.15 -3.02 -14.76
N ALA A 136 2.16 -3.90 -14.57
CA ALA A 136 0.84 -3.77 -15.18
C ALA A 136 0.13 -2.44 -14.90
N PRO A 137 0.15 -1.85 -13.69
CA PRO A 137 -0.48 -0.57 -13.42
C PRO A 137 0.12 0.63 -14.16
N LEU A 138 1.32 0.48 -14.72
CA LEU A 138 2.00 1.53 -15.51
C LEU A 138 1.79 1.37 -17.03
N ASP A 139 1.22 0.25 -17.47
CA ASP A 139 1.00 -0.05 -18.88
C ASP A 139 -0.45 0.26 -19.28
N ALA A 140 -0.63 1.22 -20.18
CA ALA A 140 -1.93 1.66 -20.67
C ALA A 140 -2.78 0.56 -21.34
N THR A 141 -2.16 -0.57 -21.75
CA THR A 141 -2.89 -1.70 -22.33
C THR A 141 -3.82 -2.39 -21.34
N TRP A 142 -3.56 -2.23 -20.03
CA TRP A 142 -4.39 -2.78 -18.93
C TRP A 142 -5.44 -1.81 -18.42
N ALA A 143 -5.51 -0.60 -18.97
CA ALA A 143 -6.47 0.40 -18.52
C ALA A 143 -7.90 0.07 -18.96
N ASP A 144 -8.87 0.25 -18.06
CA ASP A 144 -10.29 0.10 -18.38
C ASP A 144 -10.76 1.28 -19.26
N PRO A 145 -11.13 1.05 -20.52
CA PRO A 145 -11.50 2.12 -21.45
C PRO A 145 -12.81 2.83 -21.08
N ASN A 146 -13.60 2.26 -20.14
CA ASN A 146 -14.82 2.93 -19.64
C ASN A 146 -14.49 4.06 -18.65
N TRP A 147 -13.29 4.07 -18.09
CA TRP A 147 -12.85 5.00 -17.04
C TRP A 147 -11.65 5.82 -17.45
N CYS A 148 -10.72 5.20 -18.16
CA CYS A 148 -9.41 5.74 -18.44
C CYS A 148 -9.41 6.40 -19.81
N THR A 149 -8.71 7.52 -19.91
CA THR A 149 -8.50 8.18 -21.19
C THR A 149 -7.49 7.42 -22.04
N ALA A 150 -7.55 7.59 -23.36
CA ALA A 150 -6.63 6.91 -24.28
C ALA A 150 -5.17 7.18 -23.91
N GLY A 151 -4.38 6.12 -23.74
CA GLY A 151 -2.97 6.17 -23.36
C GLY A 151 -2.71 6.36 -21.87
N GLU A 152 -3.74 6.50 -21.05
CA GLU A 152 -3.62 6.58 -19.61
C GLU A 152 -3.40 5.18 -19.02
N SER A 153 -2.43 5.03 -18.09
CA SER A 153 -2.22 3.78 -17.41
C SER A 153 -3.28 3.57 -16.30
N PRO A 154 -3.52 2.31 -15.84
CA PRO A 154 -4.43 2.04 -14.73
C PRO A 154 -4.16 2.88 -13.49
N PHE A 155 -2.87 3.08 -13.13
CA PHE A 155 -2.51 3.87 -11.96
C PHE A 155 -2.76 5.37 -12.16
N ALA A 156 -2.39 5.95 -13.30
CA ALA A 156 -2.69 7.34 -13.59
C ALA A 156 -4.20 7.61 -13.60
N CYS A 157 -4.96 6.67 -14.19
CA CYS A 157 -6.42 6.69 -14.21
C CYS A 157 -7.02 6.68 -12.79
N GLU A 158 -6.57 5.77 -11.93
CA GLU A 158 -7.02 5.69 -10.54
C GLU A 158 -6.73 7.00 -9.78
N LEU A 159 -5.52 7.55 -9.92
CA LEU A 159 -5.16 8.83 -9.28
C LEU A 159 -6.06 9.98 -9.73
N ARG A 160 -6.39 10.04 -11.02
CA ARG A 160 -7.27 11.08 -11.58
C ARG A 160 -8.72 10.92 -11.11
N VAL A 161 -9.22 9.68 -11.08
CA VAL A 161 -10.65 9.41 -10.82
C VAL A 161 -10.96 9.41 -9.33
N ALA A 162 -10.12 8.79 -8.49
CA ALA A 162 -10.33 8.70 -7.06
C ALA A 162 -9.73 9.87 -6.28
N ARG A 163 -8.69 10.54 -6.82
CA ARG A 163 -7.98 11.66 -6.17
C ARG A 163 -7.56 11.38 -4.72
N PRO A 164 -6.98 10.21 -4.43
CA PRO A 164 -6.70 9.77 -3.07
C PRO A 164 -5.54 10.57 -2.46
N SER A 165 -5.53 10.73 -1.14
CA SER A 165 -4.39 11.27 -0.40
C SER A 165 -3.36 10.21 -0.03
N ILE A 166 -3.78 8.95 0.02
CA ILE A 166 -2.94 7.79 0.37
C ILE A 166 -3.20 6.68 -0.66
N VAL A 167 -2.17 5.95 -1.06
CA VAL A 167 -2.31 4.70 -1.81
C VAL A 167 -1.66 3.55 -1.04
N VAL A 168 -2.45 2.51 -0.74
CA VAL A 168 -1.95 1.25 -0.16
C VAL A 168 -1.46 0.37 -1.30
N LEU A 169 -0.16 0.06 -1.31
CA LEU A 169 0.51 -0.57 -2.43
C LEU A 169 1.14 -1.90 -2.03
N MET A 170 0.71 -3.00 -2.68
CA MET A 170 1.30 -4.32 -2.51
C MET A 170 1.39 -5.05 -3.85
N PHE A 171 2.62 -5.39 -4.25
CA PHE A 171 2.97 -6.31 -5.33
C PHE A 171 3.97 -7.34 -4.84
N GLY A 172 4.22 -8.36 -5.63
CA GLY A 172 5.18 -9.41 -5.35
C GLY A 172 4.63 -10.80 -5.58
N THR A 173 3.35 -11.04 -5.26
CA THR A 173 2.74 -12.38 -5.33
C THR A 173 2.85 -12.97 -6.73
N ASN A 174 2.45 -12.25 -7.76
CA ASN A 174 2.58 -12.66 -9.15
C ASN A 174 4.01 -12.44 -9.69
N ASP A 175 4.73 -11.47 -9.13
CA ASP A 175 6.09 -11.10 -9.54
C ASP A 175 7.11 -12.20 -9.27
N VAL A 176 6.90 -13.02 -8.24
CA VAL A 176 7.78 -14.17 -7.97
C VAL A 176 7.90 -15.07 -9.19
N ALA A 177 6.80 -15.30 -9.93
CA ALA A 177 6.83 -16.09 -11.16
C ALA A 177 7.15 -15.28 -12.43
N ALA A 178 6.72 -14.02 -12.50
CA ALA A 178 6.60 -13.29 -13.76
C ALA A 178 7.66 -12.20 -13.99
N THR A 179 8.41 -11.75 -12.95
CA THR A 179 9.26 -10.57 -13.04
C THR A 179 10.70 -10.89 -12.62
N THR A 180 11.70 -10.25 -13.21
CA THR A 180 13.07 -10.29 -12.66
C THR A 180 13.19 -9.37 -11.44
N PRO A 181 14.13 -9.59 -10.50
CA PRO A 181 14.36 -8.67 -9.40
C PRO A 181 14.69 -7.24 -9.85
N ALA A 182 15.38 -7.08 -10.97
CA ALA A 182 15.71 -5.78 -11.55
C ALA A 182 14.46 -5.05 -12.08
N ASP A 183 13.59 -5.76 -12.79
CA ASP A 183 12.34 -5.19 -13.27
C ASP A 183 11.40 -4.88 -12.11
N PHE A 184 11.33 -5.74 -11.09
CA PHE A 184 10.54 -5.50 -9.89
C PHE A 184 10.98 -4.22 -9.17
N ASP A 185 12.28 -4.04 -8.93
CA ASP A 185 12.82 -2.81 -8.34
C ASP A 185 12.48 -1.57 -9.17
N PHE A 186 12.71 -1.65 -10.49
CA PHE A 186 12.45 -0.53 -11.41
C PHE A 186 10.98 -0.11 -11.40
N TYR A 187 10.06 -1.05 -11.58
CA TYR A 187 8.63 -0.72 -11.65
C TYR A 187 8.05 -0.31 -10.30
N LEU A 188 8.49 -0.93 -9.19
CA LEU A 188 8.07 -0.53 -7.85
C LEU A 188 8.51 0.90 -7.52
N ARG A 189 9.76 1.26 -7.84
CA ARG A 189 10.26 2.63 -7.70
C ARG A 189 9.49 3.60 -8.58
N SER A 190 9.13 3.20 -9.80
CA SER A 190 8.33 4.03 -10.70
C SER A 190 6.95 4.33 -10.12
N LEU A 191 6.25 3.34 -9.59
CA LEU A 191 4.95 3.52 -8.92
C LEU A 191 5.06 4.44 -7.70
N VAL A 192 6.08 4.26 -6.87
CA VAL A 192 6.32 5.11 -5.69
C VAL A 192 6.64 6.55 -6.12
N HIS A 193 7.49 6.72 -7.11
CA HIS A 193 7.83 8.03 -7.66
C HIS A 193 6.60 8.75 -8.19
N ASP A 194 5.80 8.10 -9.01
CA ASP A 194 4.61 8.68 -9.64
C ASP A 194 3.53 9.04 -8.58
N ALA A 195 3.37 8.21 -7.53
CA ALA A 195 2.51 8.55 -6.39
C ALA A 195 2.97 9.84 -5.69
N LEU A 196 4.26 9.92 -5.33
CA LEU A 196 4.83 11.07 -4.66
C LEU A 196 4.78 12.33 -5.52
N ASP A 197 4.97 12.22 -6.83
CA ASP A 197 4.85 13.35 -7.76
C ASP A 197 3.43 13.88 -7.85
N ALA A 198 2.44 13.00 -7.81
CA ALA A 198 1.03 13.37 -7.72
C ALA A 198 0.64 13.96 -6.36
N GLY A 199 1.53 13.96 -5.36
CA GLY A 199 1.21 14.40 -4.00
C GLY A 199 0.44 13.36 -3.19
N VAL A 200 0.44 12.11 -3.62
CA VAL A 200 -0.17 10.97 -2.91
C VAL A 200 0.87 10.32 -2.02
N VAL A 201 0.50 9.98 -0.79
CA VAL A 201 1.37 9.27 0.16
C VAL A 201 1.33 7.77 -0.16
N PRO A 202 2.43 7.16 -0.64
CA PRO A 202 2.47 5.72 -0.81
C PRO A 202 2.71 5.03 0.54
N LEU A 203 1.86 4.07 0.87
CA LEU A 203 2.00 3.15 1.99
C LEU A 203 2.32 1.77 1.41
N LEU A 204 3.61 1.41 1.42
CA LEU A 204 4.06 0.12 0.91
C LEU A 204 3.71 -1.03 1.86
N SER A 205 3.55 -2.22 1.28
CA SER A 205 3.44 -3.48 2.01
C SER A 205 4.45 -4.49 1.50
N THR A 206 5.12 -5.20 2.41
CA THR A 206 5.69 -6.49 2.06
C THR A 206 4.55 -7.47 1.75
N PHE A 207 4.84 -8.55 1.03
CA PHE A 207 3.83 -9.51 0.57
C PHE A 207 4.08 -10.91 1.15
N PRO A 208 3.05 -11.78 1.16
CA PRO A 208 3.12 -13.11 1.75
C PRO A 208 4.18 -14.02 1.12
N MET A 209 4.59 -15.06 1.87
CA MET A 209 5.46 -16.10 1.35
C MET A 209 4.84 -16.82 0.16
N ARG A 210 5.64 -17.02 -0.88
CA ARG A 210 5.31 -17.89 -2.03
C ARG A 210 6.11 -19.17 -1.89
N PRO A 211 5.45 -20.29 -1.55
CA PRO A 211 6.14 -21.54 -1.21
C PRO A 211 6.90 -22.17 -2.39
N GLU A 212 6.53 -21.84 -3.62
CA GLU A 212 7.20 -22.32 -4.83
C GLU A 212 8.58 -21.70 -5.07
N ASP A 213 8.84 -20.48 -4.55
CA ASP A 213 10.17 -19.83 -4.61
C ASP A 213 10.38 -18.94 -3.37
N PRO A 214 10.74 -19.53 -2.22
CA PRO A 214 10.95 -18.79 -0.97
C PRO A 214 12.15 -17.80 -1.05
N GLU A 215 13.19 -18.15 -1.80
CA GLU A 215 14.40 -17.30 -1.93
C GLU A 215 14.06 -16.03 -2.69
N LYS A 216 13.38 -16.13 -3.82
CA LYS A 216 12.96 -14.98 -4.60
C LYS A 216 11.90 -14.17 -3.85
N THR A 217 10.97 -14.83 -3.13
CA THR A 217 10.01 -14.13 -2.26
C THR A 217 10.72 -13.23 -1.26
N LEU A 218 11.74 -13.76 -0.57
CA LEU A 218 12.51 -12.99 0.40
C LEU A 218 13.28 -11.85 -0.28
N LEU A 219 13.90 -12.11 -1.44
CA LEU A 219 14.62 -11.08 -2.21
C LEU A 219 13.70 -9.94 -2.63
N LEU A 220 12.51 -10.23 -3.18
CA LEU A 220 11.57 -9.18 -3.58
C LEU A 220 11.04 -8.40 -2.37
N ASN A 221 10.81 -9.05 -1.22
CA ASN A 221 10.44 -8.34 0.02
C ASN A 221 11.58 -7.43 0.52
N ARG A 222 12.84 -7.82 0.38
CA ARG A 222 13.99 -6.95 0.67
C ARG A 222 14.00 -5.72 -0.24
N ILE A 223 13.66 -5.88 -1.52
CA ILE A 223 13.51 -4.76 -2.47
C ILE A 223 12.40 -3.81 -2.00
N VAL A 224 11.23 -4.32 -1.60
CA VAL A 224 10.14 -3.47 -1.06
C VAL A 224 10.64 -2.59 0.09
N VAL A 225 11.38 -3.19 1.02
CA VAL A 225 11.93 -2.46 2.18
C VAL A 225 12.99 -1.43 1.76
N ALA A 226 13.87 -1.79 0.82
CA ALA A 226 14.90 -0.88 0.31
C ALA A 226 14.26 0.31 -0.41
N VAL A 227 13.24 0.09 -1.23
CA VAL A 227 12.47 1.16 -1.88
C VAL A 227 11.83 2.09 -0.84
N ALA A 228 11.20 1.53 0.21
CA ALA A 228 10.62 2.34 1.27
C ALA A 228 11.67 3.21 1.99
N ARG A 229 12.83 2.65 2.29
CA ARG A 229 13.96 3.35 2.90
C ARG A 229 14.47 4.50 2.00
N ASP A 230 14.73 4.20 0.73
CA ASP A 230 15.31 5.15 -0.22
C ASP A 230 14.38 6.34 -0.50
N TYR A 231 13.08 6.08 -0.61
CA TYR A 231 12.07 7.12 -0.80
C TYR A 231 11.54 7.73 0.51
N ARG A 232 11.98 7.23 1.67
CA ARG A 232 11.54 7.71 3.00
C ARG A 232 10.02 7.70 3.12
N ILE A 233 9.43 6.55 2.83
CA ILE A 233 7.98 6.33 2.89
C ILE A 233 7.65 5.20 3.88
N PRO A 234 6.42 5.18 4.43
CA PRO A 234 6.01 4.13 5.33
C PRO A 234 5.92 2.77 4.62
N VAL A 235 6.36 1.72 5.31
CA VAL A 235 6.20 0.32 4.90
C VAL A 235 5.57 -0.49 6.04
N MET A 236 4.48 -1.19 5.77
CA MET A 236 3.92 -2.21 6.66
C MET A 236 4.50 -3.58 6.34
N ASN A 237 4.86 -4.32 7.38
CA ASN A 237 5.53 -5.61 7.24
C ASN A 237 4.54 -6.77 7.37
N LEU A 238 3.76 -6.99 6.33
CA LEU A 238 2.80 -8.09 6.27
C LEU A 238 3.52 -9.45 6.30
N PHE A 239 4.67 -9.58 5.63
CA PHE A 239 5.46 -10.81 5.63
C PHE A 239 5.75 -11.30 7.06
N ARG A 240 6.24 -10.38 7.92
CA ARG A 240 6.49 -10.68 9.34
C ARG A 240 5.20 -10.99 10.12
N ALA A 241 4.14 -10.23 9.87
CA ALA A 241 2.86 -10.41 10.57
C ALA A 241 2.26 -11.81 10.34
N LEU A 242 2.51 -12.38 9.19
CA LEU A 242 2.00 -13.70 8.81
C LEU A 242 2.89 -14.86 9.26
N GLU A 243 4.14 -14.61 9.69
CA GLU A 243 5.16 -15.65 9.92
C GLU A 243 4.74 -16.68 10.97
N SER A 244 4.01 -16.27 12.01
CA SER A 244 3.57 -17.17 13.09
C SER A 244 2.25 -17.89 12.81
N LEU A 245 1.57 -17.55 11.69
CA LEU A 245 0.30 -18.18 11.36
C LEU A 245 0.47 -19.59 10.75
N PRO A 246 -0.53 -20.46 10.86
CA PRO A 246 -0.57 -21.70 10.09
C PRO A 246 -0.37 -21.42 8.60
N GLY A 247 0.53 -22.15 7.94
CA GLY A 247 0.87 -21.93 6.54
C GLY A 247 1.37 -20.51 6.22
N ARG A 248 1.85 -19.75 7.22
CA ARG A 248 2.19 -18.32 7.10
C ARG A 248 1.02 -17.49 6.53
N GLY A 249 -0.19 -17.83 6.96
CA GLY A 249 -1.42 -17.15 6.56
C GLY A 249 -1.90 -17.44 5.14
N VAL A 250 -1.19 -18.26 4.37
CA VAL A 250 -1.58 -18.67 3.02
C VAL A 250 -2.61 -19.81 3.10
N ASP A 251 -3.58 -19.84 2.18
CA ASP A 251 -4.58 -20.90 2.10
C ASP A 251 -3.91 -22.22 1.70
N PRO A 252 -4.12 -23.33 2.42
CA PRO A 252 -3.50 -24.60 2.11
C PRO A 252 -3.95 -25.20 0.76
N ASN A 253 -5.11 -24.78 0.25
CA ASN A 253 -5.66 -25.25 -1.03
C ASN A 253 -5.42 -24.28 -2.19
N ASP A 254 -4.94 -23.06 -1.87
CA ASP A 254 -4.63 -22.01 -2.84
C ASP A 254 -3.36 -21.26 -2.39
N THR A 255 -2.21 -21.72 -2.85
CA THR A 255 -0.90 -21.18 -2.44
C THR A 255 -0.64 -19.73 -2.90
N ILE A 256 -1.58 -19.12 -3.60
CA ILE A 256 -1.51 -17.74 -4.06
C ILE A 256 -2.17 -16.80 -3.05
N HIS A 257 -3.34 -17.16 -2.55
CA HIS A 257 -4.14 -16.27 -1.72
C HIS A 257 -3.96 -16.53 -0.22
N LEU A 258 -4.30 -15.52 0.56
CA LEU A 258 -4.35 -15.64 2.01
C LEU A 258 -5.58 -16.45 2.45
N SER A 259 -5.46 -17.13 3.58
CA SER A 259 -6.55 -17.90 4.17
C SER A 259 -7.67 -17.00 4.69
N VAL A 260 -8.89 -17.52 4.61
CA VAL A 260 -10.14 -16.91 5.07
C VAL A 260 -10.73 -17.75 6.19
N PRO A 261 -11.31 -17.15 7.25
CA PRO A 261 -12.05 -17.87 8.28
C PRO A 261 -13.22 -18.67 7.69
N PRO A 262 -13.64 -19.78 8.34
CA PRO A 262 -14.71 -20.65 7.82
C PRO A 262 -16.08 -19.97 7.63
N ASP A 263 -16.35 -18.90 8.38
CA ASP A 263 -17.55 -18.06 8.24
C ASP A 263 -17.44 -16.97 7.18
N GLY A 264 -16.26 -16.83 6.53
CA GLY A 264 -15.99 -15.82 5.53
C GLY A 264 -15.73 -14.41 6.08
N ARG A 265 -15.81 -14.20 7.42
CA ARG A 265 -15.69 -12.88 8.05
C ARG A 265 -14.23 -12.46 8.19
N THR A 266 -13.80 -11.54 7.34
CA THR A 266 -12.43 -10.98 7.39
C THR A 266 -12.37 -9.58 8.03
N ASP A 267 -13.51 -9.10 8.48
CA ASP A 267 -13.77 -7.86 9.20
C ASP A 267 -13.98 -8.06 10.72
N VAL A 268 -13.82 -9.29 11.20
CA VAL A 268 -13.78 -9.63 12.62
C VAL A 268 -12.33 -9.79 13.05
N LEU A 269 -11.90 -9.00 14.06
CA LEU A 269 -10.50 -8.91 14.49
C LEU A 269 -10.30 -9.48 15.91
N ASP A 270 -11.00 -10.57 16.24
CA ASP A 270 -10.78 -11.34 17.46
C ASP A 270 -9.66 -12.40 17.29
N ASP A 271 -9.25 -13.03 18.39
CA ASP A 271 -8.18 -14.02 18.40
C ASP A 271 -8.47 -15.24 17.49
N ALA A 272 -9.73 -15.58 17.27
CA ALA A 272 -10.12 -16.72 16.43
C ALA A 272 -9.92 -16.39 14.94
N HIS A 273 -10.34 -15.19 14.52
CA HIS A 273 -10.21 -14.73 13.13
C HIS A 273 -8.78 -14.31 12.79
N LEU A 274 -8.03 -13.73 13.74
CA LEU A 274 -6.63 -13.36 13.55
C LEU A 274 -5.67 -14.56 13.42
N ARG A 275 -6.19 -15.78 13.34
CA ARG A 275 -5.44 -16.99 12.93
C ARG A 275 -5.40 -17.17 11.41
N PHE A 276 -6.10 -16.35 10.64
CA PHE A 276 -6.21 -16.41 9.19
C PHE A 276 -5.54 -15.21 8.54
N GLY A 277 -5.07 -15.40 7.32
CA GLY A 277 -4.22 -14.43 6.65
C GLY A 277 -4.92 -13.12 6.27
N PHE A 278 -6.15 -13.17 5.73
CA PHE A 278 -6.86 -11.93 5.36
C PHE A 278 -7.23 -11.06 6.56
N PRO A 279 -7.77 -11.56 7.69
CA PRO A 279 -7.98 -10.75 8.88
C PRO A 279 -6.70 -10.09 9.40
N VAL A 280 -5.56 -10.80 9.42
CA VAL A 280 -4.27 -10.23 9.81
C VAL A 280 -3.83 -9.15 8.83
N ARG A 281 -3.96 -9.37 7.52
CA ARG A 281 -3.67 -8.34 6.51
C ARG A 281 -4.52 -7.09 6.69
N ASN A 282 -5.81 -7.26 6.96
CA ASN A 282 -6.74 -6.16 7.21
C ASN A 282 -6.34 -5.38 8.46
N LEU A 283 -6.07 -6.07 9.57
CA LEU A 283 -5.59 -5.44 10.80
C LEU A 283 -4.33 -4.62 10.57
N VAL A 284 -3.30 -5.22 9.99
CA VAL A 284 -2.01 -4.55 9.72
C VAL A 284 -2.20 -3.33 8.82
N THR A 285 -3.06 -3.43 7.80
CA THR A 285 -3.33 -2.31 6.90
C THR A 285 -4.07 -1.17 7.61
N LEU A 286 -5.06 -1.48 8.45
CA LEU A 286 -5.77 -0.46 9.24
C LEU A 286 -4.85 0.23 10.24
N GLN A 287 -3.98 -0.52 10.93
CA GLN A 287 -2.96 0.04 11.83
C GLN A 287 -1.96 0.92 11.07
N ALA A 288 -1.54 0.52 9.89
CA ALA A 288 -0.64 1.30 9.06
C ALA A 288 -1.29 2.59 8.53
N LEU A 289 -2.57 2.54 8.15
CA LEU A 289 -3.36 3.72 7.79
C LEU A 289 -3.51 4.66 9.00
N GLN A 290 -3.84 4.12 10.18
CA GLN A 290 -3.94 4.90 11.43
C GLN A 290 -2.61 5.61 11.75
N ALA A 291 -1.50 4.88 11.71
CA ALA A 291 -0.17 5.44 11.97
C ALA A 291 0.23 6.51 10.93
N THR A 292 -0.16 6.31 9.66
CA THR A 292 0.06 7.29 8.59
C THR A 292 -0.77 8.56 8.83
N VAL A 293 -2.06 8.40 9.13
CA VAL A 293 -2.97 9.53 9.43
C VAL A 293 -2.49 10.32 10.64
N ALA A 294 -1.96 9.67 11.67
CA ALA A 294 -1.47 10.32 12.89
C ALA A 294 -0.27 11.26 12.67
N VAL A 295 0.46 11.12 11.56
CA VAL A 295 1.58 12.00 11.23
C VAL A 295 1.22 13.11 10.25
N LEU A 296 0.03 13.08 9.66
CA LEU A 296 -0.46 14.14 8.78
C LEU A 296 -0.76 15.42 9.58
N PRO A 297 -0.68 16.59 8.93
CA PRO A 297 -1.01 17.87 9.57
C PRO A 297 -2.52 18.02 9.81
#